data_8f09dda49dae866995369bded9195b37
#
_entry.id   8f09dda49dae866995369bded9195b37
#
_cell.length_a   1.000
_cell.length_b   1.000
_cell.length_c   1.000
_cell.angle_alpha   90.00
_cell.angle_beta   90.00
_cell.angle_gamma   90.00
#
_symmetry.space_group_name_H-M   'P 1'
#
loop_
_entity.id
_entity.type
_entity.pdbx_description
1 polymer ?
#
loop_
_entity_poly.entity_id
_entity_poly.type
_entity_poly.pdbx_seq_one_letter_code
_entity_poly.pdbx_strand_id
1 'polypeptide(L)'
;LANTFKSNGIKVTDVTLSNYINMLKDSFIIEQAERYDIKGKKYINSPFKYYFTDIVLRNSRINYRQQEQTHIMENIIYNELIIRGFAVDVGIIEHTIRDKEKKQKQIQLEVDFVCNKGMNKYYIQSAFSIPNEEKMNQET
;
A
#
# COMPACT_ATOMS: atom_id res chain seq x y z
N LEU A 1 0.10 -1.88 -13.98
CA LEU A 1 1.46 -1.54 -14.46
C LEU A 1 1.60 -1.80 -15.96
N ALA A 2 1.38 -3.02 -16.49
CA ALA A 2 1.56 -3.30 -17.92
C ALA A 2 0.71 -2.40 -18.82
N ASN A 3 -0.54 -2.14 -18.45
CA ASN A 3 -1.41 -1.22 -19.20
C ASN A 3 -0.88 0.23 -19.19
N THR A 4 -0.28 0.67 -18.10
CA THR A 4 0.35 2.01 -18.00
C THR A 4 1.57 2.13 -18.91
N PHE A 5 2.38 1.08 -19.01
CA PHE A 5 3.50 1.05 -19.95
C PHE A 5 3.04 1.04 -21.41
N LYS A 6 2.01 0.24 -21.72
CA LYS A 6 1.41 0.21 -23.06
C LYS A 6 0.83 1.55 -23.48
N SER A 7 0.13 2.27 -22.60
CA SER A 7 -0.41 3.59 -22.90
C SER A 7 0.68 4.65 -23.15
N ASN A 8 1.88 4.44 -22.63
CA ASN A 8 3.06 5.28 -22.88
C ASN A 8 3.94 4.77 -24.03
N GLY A 9 3.42 3.85 -24.86
CA GLY A 9 4.13 3.34 -26.04
C GLY A 9 5.24 2.33 -25.75
N ILE A 10 5.40 1.89 -24.51
CA ILE A 10 6.42 0.93 -24.10
C ILE A 10 5.84 -0.49 -24.17
N LYS A 11 6.40 -1.32 -25.03
CA LYS A 11 6.00 -2.73 -25.17
C LYS A 11 6.68 -3.58 -24.08
N VAL A 12 5.96 -3.82 -22.99
CA VAL A 12 6.44 -4.69 -21.90
C VAL A 12 5.38 -5.75 -21.61
N THR A 13 5.82 -6.99 -21.39
CA THR A 13 4.94 -8.08 -20.97
C THR A 13 4.81 -8.14 -19.45
N ASP A 14 3.72 -8.74 -18.95
CA ASP A 14 3.54 -8.93 -17.50
C ASP A 14 4.66 -9.78 -16.90
N VAL A 15 5.16 -10.77 -17.64
CA VAL A 15 6.31 -11.61 -17.23
C VAL A 15 7.58 -10.77 -17.05
N THR A 16 7.87 -9.90 -18.01
CA THR A 16 9.04 -9.01 -17.95
C THR A 16 8.95 -8.06 -16.75
N LEU A 17 7.77 -7.48 -16.50
CA LEU A 17 7.56 -6.61 -15.35
C LEU A 17 7.71 -7.36 -14.02
N SER A 18 7.17 -8.58 -13.93
CA SER A 18 7.32 -9.42 -12.74
C SER A 18 8.78 -9.75 -12.48
N ASN A 19 9.56 -10.03 -13.52
CA ASN A 19 11.00 -10.29 -13.38
C ASN A 19 11.75 -9.05 -12.87
N TYR A 20 11.44 -7.85 -13.38
CA TYR A 20 12.07 -6.62 -12.88
C TYR A 20 11.69 -6.32 -11.42
N ILE A 21 10.43 -6.52 -11.03
CA ILE A 21 10.00 -6.38 -9.65
C ILE A 21 10.74 -7.36 -8.74
N ASN A 22 10.87 -8.62 -9.16
CA ASN A 22 11.61 -9.63 -8.40
C ASN A 22 13.09 -9.23 -8.25
N MET A 23 13.76 -8.75 -9.32
CA MET A 23 15.13 -8.26 -9.22
C MET A 23 15.29 -7.12 -8.23
N LEU A 24 14.33 -6.17 -8.21
CA LEU A 24 14.34 -5.06 -7.24
C LEU A 24 14.14 -5.55 -5.81
N LYS A 25 13.28 -6.56 -5.60
CA LYS A 25 13.08 -7.21 -4.29
C LYS A 25 14.35 -7.97 -3.86
N ASP A 26 14.91 -8.78 -4.72
CA ASP A 26 16.12 -9.57 -4.46
C ASP A 26 17.35 -8.68 -4.16
N SER A 27 17.36 -7.47 -4.72
CA SER A 27 18.36 -6.43 -4.45
C SER A 27 18.05 -5.56 -3.24
N PHE A 28 17.01 -5.87 -2.47
CA PHE A 28 16.55 -5.09 -1.31
C PHE A 28 16.30 -3.61 -1.59
N ILE A 29 15.92 -3.27 -2.81
CA ILE A 29 15.56 -1.89 -3.20
C ILE A 29 14.11 -1.59 -2.83
N ILE A 30 13.25 -2.59 -2.97
CA ILE A 30 11.84 -2.52 -2.59
C ILE A 30 11.43 -3.73 -1.76
N GLU A 31 10.50 -3.51 -0.85
CA GLU A 31 9.78 -4.54 -0.10
C GLU A 31 8.33 -4.63 -0.60
N GLN A 32 7.77 -5.83 -0.55
CA GLN A 32 6.40 -6.10 -0.93
C GLN A 32 5.53 -6.30 0.30
N ALA A 33 4.47 -5.52 0.43
CA ALA A 33 3.41 -5.76 1.40
C ALA A 33 2.24 -6.47 0.73
N GLU A 34 1.76 -7.53 1.35
CA GLU A 34 0.58 -8.27 0.91
C GLU A 34 -0.69 -7.56 1.35
N ARG A 35 -1.81 -7.87 0.70
CA ARG A 35 -3.11 -7.37 1.10
C ARG A 35 -3.85 -8.39 1.94
N TYR A 36 -4.28 -7.96 3.12
CA TYR A 36 -5.01 -8.78 4.07
C TYR A 36 -6.45 -8.31 4.21
N ASP A 37 -7.41 -9.17 3.88
CA ASP A 37 -8.83 -8.92 4.13
C ASP A 37 -9.10 -9.08 5.63
N ILE A 38 -9.36 -7.95 6.28
CA ILE A 38 -9.56 -7.88 7.74
C ILE A 38 -10.81 -8.65 8.17
N LYS A 39 -11.90 -8.55 7.39
CA LYS A 39 -13.17 -9.23 7.66
C LYS A 39 -13.10 -10.72 7.31
N GLY A 40 -12.59 -11.03 6.12
CA GLY A 40 -12.47 -12.40 5.62
C GLY A 40 -11.33 -13.18 6.25
N LYS A 41 -10.42 -12.52 6.97
CA LYS A 41 -9.22 -13.12 7.61
C LYS A 41 -8.37 -13.94 6.64
N LYS A 42 -8.17 -13.42 5.44
CA LYS A 42 -7.43 -14.09 4.36
C LYS A 42 -6.57 -13.10 3.58
N TYR A 43 -5.51 -13.61 2.97
CA TYR A 43 -4.71 -12.81 2.03
C TYR A 43 -5.40 -12.70 0.68
N ILE A 44 -5.24 -11.55 0.03
CA ILE A 44 -5.76 -11.24 -1.29
C ILE A 44 -4.60 -11.25 -2.28
N ASN A 45 -4.76 -12.01 -3.34
CA ASN A 45 -3.70 -12.31 -4.31
C ASN A 45 -3.41 -11.15 -5.28
N SER A 46 -3.60 -9.88 -4.95
CA SER A 46 -3.30 -8.76 -5.84
C SER A 46 -4.28 -7.58 -5.65
N PRO A 47 -3.90 -6.36 -5.96
CA PRO A 47 -2.53 -5.91 -6.24
C PRO A 47 -1.70 -5.77 -4.97
N PHE A 48 -0.39 -6.03 -5.07
CA PHE A 48 0.53 -5.79 -3.96
C PHE A 48 0.87 -4.31 -3.83
N LYS A 49 1.29 -3.89 -2.62
CA LYS A 49 1.86 -2.56 -2.38
C LYS A 49 3.38 -2.71 -2.21
N TYR A 50 4.13 -1.76 -2.74
CA TYR A 50 5.59 -1.81 -2.69
C TYR A 50 6.13 -0.57 -1.99
N TYR A 51 7.08 -0.77 -1.10
CA TYR A 51 7.75 0.27 -0.34
C TYR A 51 9.24 0.25 -0.66
N PHE A 52 9.84 1.43 -0.81
CA PHE A 52 11.28 1.53 -0.98
C PHE A 52 11.97 1.37 0.38
N THR A 53 13.02 0.56 0.41
CA THR A 53 13.85 0.40 1.61
C THR A 53 14.63 1.67 1.93
N ASP A 54 14.98 2.45 0.90
CA ASP A 54 15.65 3.74 1.01
C ASP A 54 14.91 4.82 0.22
N ILE A 55 14.32 5.78 0.95
CA ILE A 55 13.58 6.92 0.38
C ILE A 55 14.51 7.89 -0.33
N VAL A 56 15.76 8.04 0.12
CA VAL A 56 16.72 8.93 -0.54
C VAL A 56 17.10 8.37 -1.91
N LEU A 57 17.33 7.06 -2.00
CA LEU A 57 17.57 6.37 -3.27
C LEU A 57 16.36 6.56 -4.23
N ARG A 58 15.14 6.36 -3.75
CA ARG A 58 13.92 6.62 -4.54
C ARG A 58 13.89 8.05 -5.05
N ASN A 59 14.05 9.01 -4.16
CA ASN A 59 13.91 10.42 -4.49
C ASN A 59 15.00 10.89 -5.46
N SER A 60 16.23 10.42 -5.31
CA SER A 60 17.34 10.72 -6.23
C SER A 60 17.06 10.19 -7.65
N ARG A 61 16.47 9.01 -7.78
CA ARG A 61 16.12 8.41 -9.08
C ARG A 61 15.04 9.18 -9.84
N ILE A 62 14.13 9.84 -9.14
CA ILE A 62 13.10 10.71 -9.72
C ILE A 62 13.53 12.19 -9.73
N ASN A 63 14.82 12.49 -9.52
CA ASN A 63 15.36 13.85 -9.42
C ASN A 63 14.57 14.75 -8.44
N TYR A 64 14.18 14.17 -7.30
CA TYR A 64 13.39 14.84 -6.24
C TYR A 64 12.06 15.45 -6.74
N ARG A 65 11.51 14.93 -7.84
CA ARG A 65 10.18 15.29 -8.34
C ARG A 65 9.11 14.42 -7.68
N GLN A 66 7.86 14.87 -7.72
CA GLN A 66 6.71 14.10 -7.21
C GLN A 66 6.90 13.61 -5.77
N GLN A 67 7.36 14.47 -4.89
CA GLN A 67 7.47 14.20 -3.47
C GLN A 67 6.10 14.39 -2.81
N GLU A 68 5.26 13.38 -2.88
CA GLU A 68 4.01 13.35 -2.15
C GLU A 68 4.30 12.99 -0.70
N GLN A 69 4.17 13.97 0.18
CA GLN A 69 4.53 13.84 1.60
C GLN A 69 3.82 12.69 2.30
N THR A 70 2.55 12.45 1.95
CA THR A 70 1.75 11.33 2.49
C THR A 70 2.36 9.98 2.14
N HIS A 71 2.75 9.76 0.88
CA HIS A 71 3.38 8.52 0.45
C HIS A 71 4.79 8.33 1.03
N ILE A 72 5.55 9.42 1.19
CA ILE A 72 6.87 9.37 1.83
C ILE A 72 6.71 8.99 3.30
N MET A 73 5.78 9.61 4.01
CA MET A 73 5.50 9.31 5.41
C MET A 73 5.06 7.85 5.60
N GLU A 74 4.14 7.39 4.78
CA GLU A 74 3.67 6.00 4.79
C GLU A 74 4.84 5.02 4.59
N ASN A 75 5.71 5.29 3.61
CA ASN A 75 6.88 4.46 3.37
C ASN A 75 7.88 4.46 4.55
N ILE A 76 8.09 5.60 5.20
CA ILE A 76 8.93 5.70 6.39
C ILE A 76 8.34 4.88 7.54
N ILE A 77 7.03 4.98 7.77
CA ILE A 77 6.33 4.20 8.80
C ILE A 77 6.46 2.70 8.51
N TYR A 78 6.26 2.27 7.27
CA TYR A 78 6.46 0.88 6.87
C TYR A 78 7.86 0.38 7.24
N ASN A 79 8.90 1.10 6.82
CA ASN A 79 10.29 0.73 7.09
C ASN A 79 10.56 0.65 8.60
N GLU A 80 10.07 1.60 9.38
CA GLU A 80 10.23 1.61 10.84
C GLU A 80 9.53 0.40 11.50
N LEU A 81 8.35 0.03 11.02
CA LEU A 81 7.65 -1.16 11.52
C LEU A 81 8.43 -2.45 11.23
N ILE A 82 8.98 -2.58 10.01
CA ILE A 82 9.84 -3.73 9.65
C ILE A 82 11.08 -3.79 10.53
N ILE A 83 11.79 -2.65 10.72
CA ILE A 83 12.98 -2.57 11.59
C ILE A 83 12.66 -2.97 13.03
N ARG A 84 11.47 -2.63 13.52
CA ARG A 84 11.00 -3.04 14.85
C ARG A 84 10.56 -4.50 14.93
N GLY A 85 10.63 -5.25 13.84
CA GLY A 85 10.33 -6.69 13.79
C GLY A 85 8.84 -7.00 13.74
N PHE A 86 8.02 -6.12 13.17
CA PHE A 86 6.64 -6.44 12.83
C PHE A 86 6.56 -7.15 11.47
N ALA A 87 5.64 -8.09 11.34
CA ALA A 87 5.13 -8.51 10.04
C ALA A 87 4.04 -7.52 9.63
N VAL A 88 4.21 -6.89 8.45
CA VAL A 88 3.39 -5.76 8.03
C VAL A 88 2.68 -6.07 6.71
N ASP A 89 1.36 -5.98 6.73
CA ASP A 89 0.46 -6.14 5.58
C ASP A 89 -0.35 -4.86 5.37
N VAL A 90 -0.95 -4.71 4.20
CA VAL A 90 -1.95 -3.66 3.92
C VAL A 90 -3.34 -4.22 4.21
N GLY A 91 -4.10 -3.54 5.06
CA GLY A 91 -5.45 -3.96 5.42
C GLY A 91 -6.48 -3.58 4.36
N ILE A 92 -7.38 -4.49 4.04
CA ILE A 92 -8.51 -4.24 3.15
C ILE A 92 -9.80 -4.60 3.87
N ILE A 93 -10.80 -3.71 3.76
CA ILE A 93 -12.15 -3.95 4.25
C ILE A 93 -13.11 -3.77 3.08
N GLU A 94 -13.74 -4.86 2.67
CA GLU A 94 -14.84 -4.77 1.70
C GLU A 94 -16.14 -4.39 2.41
N HIS A 95 -16.74 -3.32 1.96
CA HIS A 95 -18.01 -2.83 2.47
C HIS A 95 -19.01 -2.66 1.33
N THR A 96 -20.21 -3.20 1.52
CA THR A 96 -21.31 -3.07 0.55
C THR A 96 -22.22 -1.95 1.02
N ILE A 97 -22.30 -0.87 0.25
CA ILE A 97 -23.30 0.19 0.46
C ILE A 97 -24.44 0.05 -0.54
N ARG A 98 -25.64 0.44 -0.08
CA ARG A 98 -26.79 0.59 -0.96
C ARG A 98 -26.88 2.05 -1.40
N ASP A 99 -26.80 2.27 -2.70
CA ASP A 99 -26.99 3.60 -3.28
C ASP A 99 -28.47 4.04 -3.16
N LYS A 100 -28.73 5.33 -3.33
CA LYS A 100 -30.09 5.93 -3.31
C LYS A 100 -31.06 5.21 -4.26
N GLU A 101 -30.54 4.61 -5.34
CA GLU A 101 -31.29 3.79 -6.30
C GLU A 101 -31.44 2.31 -5.89
N LYS A 102 -31.14 1.94 -4.63
CA LYS A 102 -31.14 0.54 -4.11
C LYS A 102 -30.17 -0.41 -4.81
N LYS A 103 -29.24 0.08 -5.63
CA LYS A 103 -28.16 -0.72 -6.21
C LYS A 103 -27.09 -0.98 -5.17
N GLN A 104 -26.65 -2.22 -5.06
CA GLN A 104 -25.53 -2.58 -4.20
C GLN A 104 -24.22 -2.15 -4.88
N LYS A 105 -23.43 -1.32 -4.19
CA LYS A 105 -22.09 -0.94 -4.60
C LYS A 105 -21.09 -1.46 -3.57
N GLN A 106 -20.14 -2.24 -4.02
CA GLN A 106 -19.00 -2.64 -3.19
C GLN A 106 -18.00 -1.48 -3.13
N ILE A 107 -17.64 -1.10 -1.91
CA ILE A 107 -16.55 -0.16 -1.63
C ILE A 107 -15.46 -0.94 -0.94
N GLN A 108 -14.23 -0.70 -1.34
CA GLN A 108 -13.04 -1.22 -0.70
C GLN A 108 -12.37 -0.08 0.07
N LEU A 109 -12.27 -0.23 1.38
CA LEU A 109 -11.53 0.67 2.26
C LEU A 109 -10.16 0.05 2.51
N GLU A 110 -9.13 0.87 2.52
CA GLU A 110 -7.76 0.47 2.81
C GLU A 110 -7.36 0.96 4.21
N VAL A 111 -6.76 0.07 4.99
CA VAL A 111 -6.06 0.39 6.23
C VAL A 111 -4.57 0.28 5.92
N ASP A 112 -3.81 1.35 6.14
CA ASP A 112 -2.42 1.43 5.67
C ASP A 112 -1.58 0.25 6.13
N PHE A 113 -1.71 -0.13 7.42
CA PHE A 113 -0.92 -1.26 7.94
C PHE A 113 -1.73 -2.14 8.89
N VAL A 114 -1.61 -3.43 8.67
CA VAL A 114 -1.96 -4.50 9.63
C VAL A 114 -0.67 -5.12 10.10
N CYS A 115 -0.32 -4.87 11.36
CA CYS A 115 0.97 -5.24 11.93
C CYS A 115 0.81 -6.39 12.91
N ASN A 116 1.59 -7.44 12.76
CA ASN A 116 1.61 -8.57 13.66
C ASN A 116 2.99 -8.67 14.35
N LYS A 117 2.99 -8.84 15.68
CA LYS A 117 4.19 -9.11 16.46
C LYS A 117 3.87 -10.03 17.63
N GLY A 118 4.38 -11.25 17.57
CA GLY A 118 3.98 -12.31 18.51
C GLY A 118 2.48 -12.59 18.39
N MET A 119 1.77 -12.51 19.51
CA MET A 119 0.31 -12.73 19.56
C MET A 119 -0.51 -11.45 19.34
N ASN A 120 0.14 -10.30 19.20
CA ASN A 120 -0.52 -9.01 19.09
C ASN A 120 -0.69 -8.59 17.64
N LYS A 121 -1.85 -8.04 17.33
CA LYS A 121 -2.18 -7.45 16.04
C LYS A 121 -2.57 -5.97 16.23
N TYR A 122 -2.02 -5.12 15.38
CA TYR A 122 -2.27 -3.68 15.40
C TYR A 122 -2.76 -3.23 14.03
N TYR A 123 -3.65 -2.25 14.02
CA TYR A 123 -4.14 -1.58 12.81
C TYR A 123 -3.67 -0.13 12.88
N ILE A 124 -2.98 0.32 11.86
CA ILE A 124 -2.37 1.65 11.83
C ILE A 124 -2.84 2.37 10.56
N GLN A 125 -3.37 3.56 10.75
CA GLN A 125 -3.69 4.50 9.69
C GLN A 125 -2.74 5.68 9.78
N SER A 126 -2.05 6.01 8.69
CA SER A 126 -1.16 7.15 8.63
C SER A 126 -1.90 8.38 8.15
N ALA A 127 -1.74 9.52 8.85
CA ALA A 127 -2.34 10.79 8.44
C ALA A 127 -1.32 11.92 8.61
N PHE A 128 -1.01 12.63 7.53
CA PHE A 128 -0.08 13.75 7.56
C PHE A 128 -0.67 14.97 8.29
N SER A 129 -1.95 15.21 8.10
CA SER A 129 -2.72 16.19 8.87
C SER A 129 -4.20 15.79 8.88
N ILE A 130 -4.83 15.95 10.02
CA ILE A 130 -6.28 15.76 10.17
C ILE A 130 -6.90 17.16 10.31
N PRO A 131 -7.38 17.78 9.21
CA PRO A 131 -7.75 19.19 9.23
C PRO A 131 -9.06 19.50 9.93
N ASN A 132 -9.93 18.51 10.22
CA ASN A 132 -11.23 18.70 10.86
C ASN A 132 -11.70 17.44 11.58
N GLU A 133 -12.48 17.63 12.68
CA GLU A 133 -13.14 16.54 13.44
C GLU A 133 -14.02 15.63 12.57
N GLU A 134 -14.61 16.15 11.50
CA GLU A 134 -15.43 15.37 10.56
C GLU A 134 -14.61 14.31 9.77
N LYS A 135 -13.36 14.60 9.44
CA LYS A 135 -12.47 13.63 8.79
C LYS A 135 -11.96 12.57 9.76
N MET A 136 -11.74 12.93 11.02
CA MET A 136 -11.32 12.00 12.06
C MET A 136 -12.36 10.88 12.25
N ASN A 137 -13.66 11.21 12.15
CA ASN A 137 -14.75 10.23 12.24
C ASN A 137 -14.90 9.33 11.01
N GLN A 138 -14.26 9.67 9.88
CA GLN A 138 -14.26 8.83 8.68
C GLN A 138 -13.06 7.87 8.65
N GLU A 139 -11.98 8.18 9.37
CA GLU A 139 -10.75 7.38 9.43
C GLU A 139 -10.68 6.46 10.67
N THR A 140 -11.67 6.56 11.58
CA THR A 140 -11.79 5.71 12.77
C THR A 140 -12.86 4.65 12.56
#